data_94cf3ae740175ea6723d99090d4eea1a
#
_entry.id   94cf3ae740175ea6723d99090d4eea1a
#
_cell.length_a   1.000
_cell.length_b   1.000
_cell.length_c   1.000
_cell.angle_alpha   90.00
_cell.angle_beta   90.00
_cell.angle_gamma   90.00
#
_symmetry.space_group_name_H-M   'P 1'
#
loop_
_entity.id
_entity.type
_entity.pdbx_description
1 polymer ?
#
loop_
_entity_poly.entity_id
_entity_poly.type
_entity_poly.pdbx_seq_one_letter_code
_entity_poly.pdbx_strand_id
1 'polypeptide(L)'
;MTLIKLCTFNFDASINLKFFFFFKIFTKDNFKVVSKIKPTKKILDELLFAFNVCRNVKSNAIVLSRNSSTVGIGSGQPSRLDSCKIAIEKMKRFQKISENDIIIGASDAFFPFVDGIETLVQNGVSAIIQPSGSIRDKEIIKFADKLGVILVFSKTRHFKH
;
A
#
# COMPACT_ATOMS: atom_id res chain seq x y z
N MET A 1 -2.41 -27.51 36.69
CA MET A 1 -2.67 -26.10 36.99
C MET A 1 -1.33 -25.38 36.94
N THR A 2 -0.92 -24.94 35.72
CA THR A 2 0.43 -24.41 35.47
C THR A 2 0.28 -22.94 35.11
N LEU A 3 0.80 -22.06 35.98
CA LEU A 3 0.81 -20.61 35.81
C LEU A 3 1.66 -20.21 34.59
N ILE A 4 1.06 -19.56 33.61
CA ILE A 4 1.78 -18.84 32.55
C ILE A 4 2.21 -17.51 33.17
N LYS A 5 3.52 -17.34 33.42
CA LYS A 5 4.12 -16.05 33.77
C LYS A 5 4.04 -15.13 32.58
N LEU A 6 3.20 -14.07 32.65
CA LEU A 6 3.30 -12.93 31.76
C LEU A 6 4.68 -12.27 31.99
N CYS A 7 5.53 -12.31 30.95
CA CYS A 7 6.68 -11.42 30.89
C CYS A 7 6.17 -10.00 30.65
N THR A 8 6.08 -9.21 31.71
CA THR A 8 5.94 -7.75 31.58
C THR A 8 7.29 -7.19 31.15
N PHE A 9 7.40 -6.87 29.85
CA PHE A 9 8.49 -6.02 29.36
C PHE A 9 8.26 -4.62 29.90
N ASN A 10 9.09 -4.19 30.85
CA ASN A 10 9.23 -2.79 31.22
C ASN A 10 9.87 -2.06 30.02
N PHE A 11 9.05 -1.40 29.23
CA PHE A 11 9.51 -0.50 28.18
C PHE A 11 10.02 0.78 28.82
N ASP A 12 11.33 1.01 28.76
CA ASP A 12 11.95 2.27 29.18
C ASP A 12 11.43 3.41 28.25
N ALA A 13 10.68 4.33 28.83
CA ALA A 13 10.06 5.46 28.12
C ALA A 13 11.09 6.36 27.38
N SER A 14 12.36 6.33 27.80
CA SER A 14 13.44 7.12 27.18
C SER A 14 13.90 6.54 25.84
N ILE A 15 13.79 5.22 25.65
CA ILE A 15 14.11 4.54 24.39
C ILE A 15 12.99 4.75 23.37
N ASN A 16 11.74 4.78 23.83
CA ASN A 16 10.58 5.00 22.97
C ASN A 16 10.58 6.35 22.25
N LEU A 17 11.04 7.42 22.88
CA LEU A 17 10.99 8.75 22.30
C LEU A 17 11.98 8.93 21.13
N LYS A 18 13.18 8.31 21.20
CA LYS A 18 14.16 8.34 20.11
C LYS A 18 13.77 7.41 18.94
N PHE A 19 13.15 6.27 19.22
CA PHE A 19 12.64 5.38 18.18
C PHE A 19 11.43 5.97 17.44
N PHE A 20 10.58 6.71 18.14
CA PHE A 20 9.42 7.42 17.56
C PHE A 20 9.83 8.56 16.62
N PHE A 21 10.94 9.26 16.88
CA PHE A 21 11.44 10.34 16.02
C PHE A 21 12.04 9.84 14.69
N PHE A 22 12.47 8.57 14.61
CA PHE A 22 13.01 8.00 13.37
C PHE A 22 11.93 7.49 12.40
N PHE A 23 10.73 7.21 12.89
CA PHE A 23 9.58 6.86 12.05
C PHE A 23 8.66 8.07 11.91
N LYS A 24 8.87 8.84 10.86
CA LYS A 24 7.89 9.84 10.44
C LYS A 24 6.58 9.10 10.18
N ILE A 25 5.67 9.07 11.17
CA ILE A 25 4.37 8.40 11.05
C ILE A 25 3.63 9.09 9.92
N PHE A 26 3.33 8.36 8.88
CA PHE A 26 2.55 8.86 7.78
C PHE A 26 1.08 8.89 8.22
N THR A 27 0.43 10.05 8.11
CA THR A 27 -0.96 10.23 8.51
C THR A 27 -1.85 10.42 7.27
N LYS A 28 -3.15 10.25 7.43
CA LYS A 28 -4.15 10.46 6.36
C LYS A 28 -4.18 11.90 5.83
N ASP A 29 -3.68 12.87 6.58
CA ASP A 29 -3.60 14.29 6.18
C ASP A 29 -2.72 14.50 4.95
N ASN A 30 -1.85 13.53 4.66
CA ASN A 30 -1.02 13.51 3.46
C ASN A 30 -1.73 12.89 2.25
N PHE A 31 -2.97 12.44 2.41
CA PHE A 31 -3.73 11.74 1.36
C PHE A 31 -4.66 12.70 0.63
N LYS A 32 -4.70 12.57 -0.69
CA LYS A 32 -5.67 13.24 -1.56
C LYS A 32 -6.41 12.19 -2.37
N VAL A 33 -7.70 12.02 -2.11
CA VAL A 33 -8.56 11.16 -2.94
C VAL A 33 -8.78 11.86 -4.27
N VAL A 34 -8.37 11.23 -5.35
CA VAL A 34 -8.39 11.83 -6.71
C VAL A 34 -9.39 11.15 -7.64
N SER A 35 -9.82 9.91 -7.35
CA SER A 35 -10.87 9.21 -8.09
C SER A 35 -12.27 9.74 -7.78
N LYS A 36 -13.22 9.47 -8.69
CA LYS A 36 -14.65 9.75 -8.48
C LYS A 36 -15.22 8.96 -7.31
N ILE A 37 -14.90 7.66 -7.25
CA ILE A 37 -15.30 6.80 -6.14
C ILE A 37 -14.50 7.17 -4.89
N LYS A 38 -15.22 7.40 -3.79
CA LYS A 38 -14.60 7.82 -2.53
C LYS A 38 -14.43 6.61 -1.60
N PRO A 39 -13.27 6.50 -0.93
CA PRO A 39 -13.03 5.44 0.03
C PRO A 39 -13.87 5.62 1.30
N THR A 40 -14.31 4.50 1.89
CA THR A 40 -14.81 4.49 3.26
C THR A 40 -13.65 4.72 4.25
N LYS A 41 -13.98 5.00 5.52
CA LYS A 41 -12.96 5.11 6.57
C LYS A 41 -12.10 3.85 6.66
N LYS A 42 -12.73 2.67 6.57
CA LYS A 42 -12.04 1.37 6.61
C LYS A 42 -11.02 1.23 5.45
N ILE A 43 -11.40 1.63 4.23
CA ILE A 43 -10.49 1.61 3.07
C ILE A 43 -9.34 2.60 3.26
N LEU A 44 -9.58 3.79 3.82
CA LEU A 44 -8.52 4.76 4.11
C LEU A 44 -7.53 4.23 5.16
N ASP A 45 -8.01 3.54 6.20
CA ASP A 45 -7.17 2.91 7.20
C ASP A 45 -6.28 1.81 6.58
N GLU A 46 -6.88 1.01 5.70
CA GLU A 46 -6.18 -0.06 4.98
C GLU A 46 -5.14 0.51 3.98
N LEU A 47 -5.47 1.59 3.25
CA LEU A 47 -4.52 2.31 2.38
C LEU A 47 -3.34 2.86 3.19
N LEU A 48 -3.60 3.40 4.39
CA LEU A 48 -2.55 3.88 5.28
C LEU A 48 -1.64 2.74 5.75
N PHE A 49 -2.22 1.60 6.13
CA PHE A 49 -1.46 0.40 6.50
C PHE A 49 -0.55 -0.05 5.35
N ALA A 50 -1.14 -0.28 4.16
CA ALA A 50 -0.39 -0.74 2.99
C ALA A 50 0.76 0.22 2.61
N PHE A 51 0.51 1.53 2.66
CA PHE A 51 1.51 2.54 2.32
C PHE A 51 2.63 2.62 3.36
N ASN A 52 2.32 2.47 4.66
CA ASN A 52 3.33 2.41 5.72
C ASN A 52 4.22 1.16 5.62
N VAL A 53 3.69 0.03 5.17
CA VAL A 53 4.50 -1.14 4.85
C VAL A 53 5.36 -0.87 3.61
N CYS A 54 4.74 -0.34 2.53
CA CYS A 54 5.39 -0.11 1.25
C CYS A 54 6.63 0.79 1.35
N ARG A 55 6.59 1.84 2.18
CA ARG A 55 7.75 2.73 2.42
C ARG A 55 8.99 2.03 2.97
N ASN A 56 8.84 0.85 3.57
CA ASN A 56 9.94 0.07 4.13
C ASN A 56 10.41 -1.05 3.20
N VAL A 57 9.74 -1.23 2.06
CA VAL A 57 10.08 -2.24 1.05
C VAL A 57 11.06 -1.65 0.04
N LYS A 58 12.01 -2.46 -0.43
CA LYS A 58 13.01 -2.05 -1.43
C LYS A 58 12.35 -1.72 -2.77
N SER A 59 12.68 -0.55 -3.33
CA SER A 59 12.14 -0.02 -4.60
C SER A 59 12.57 -0.86 -5.82
N ASN A 60 11.81 -0.92 -6.91
CA ASN A 60 10.41 -0.51 -6.98
C ASN A 60 9.56 -1.42 -6.11
N ALA A 61 8.66 -0.84 -5.31
CA ALA A 61 7.87 -1.60 -4.34
C ALA A 61 6.37 -1.49 -4.62
N ILE A 62 5.71 -2.66 -4.61
CA ILE A 62 4.26 -2.79 -4.59
C ILE A 62 3.88 -3.68 -3.42
N VAL A 63 2.97 -3.21 -2.58
CA VAL A 63 2.41 -3.96 -1.46
C VAL A 63 0.92 -4.14 -1.68
N LEU A 64 0.46 -5.37 -1.62
CA LEU A 64 -0.96 -5.73 -1.58
C LEU A 64 -1.34 -6.10 -0.16
N SER A 65 -2.44 -5.56 0.32
CA SER A 65 -2.94 -5.84 1.68
C SER A 65 -4.43 -6.13 1.70
N ARG A 66 -4.85 -6.83 2.78
CA ARG A 66 -6.23 -7.16 3.10
C ARG A 66 -6.36 -7.30 4.60
N ASN A 67 -7.33 -6.60 5.22
CA ASN A 67 -7.60 -6.67 6.66
C ASN A 67 -6.33 -6.44 7.51
N SER A 68 -5.59 -5.37 7.22
CA SER A 68 -4.34 -4.97 7.88
C SER A 68 -3.26 -6.07 7.90
N SER A 69 -3.26 -6.90 6.86
CA SER A 69 -2.23 -7.92 6.62
C SER A 69 -1.75 -7.84 5.18
N THR A 70 -0.45 -8.02 4.96
CA THR A 70 0.10 -8.09 3.61
C THR A 70 -0.26 -9.43 2.97
N VAL A 71 -0.77 -9.39 1.74
CA VAL A 71 -1.13 -10.59 0.98
C VAL A 71 -0.19 -10.84 -0.20
N GLY A 72 0.56 -9.82 -0.62
CA GLY A 72 1.57 -9.95 -1.66
C GLY A 72 2.51 -8.74 -1.69
N ILE A 73 3.79 -8.98 -1.90
CA ILE A 73 4.82 -7.92 -2.00
C ILE A 73 5.72 -8.21 -3.20
N GLY A 74 5.77 -7.23 -4.12
CA GLY A 74 6.79 -7.13 -5.17
C GLY A 74 7.82 -6.08 -4.76
N SER A 75 9.09 -6.43 -4.79
CA SER A 75 10.17 -5.63 -4.22
C SER A 75 11.44 -5.70 -5.05
N GLY A 76 12.19 -4.62 -5.10
CA GLY A 76 13.55 -4.59 -5.65
C GLY A 76 13.64 -4.79 -7.16
N GLN A 77 12.54 -4.57 -7.89
CA GLN A 77 12.51 -4.77 -9.34
C GLN A 77 12.91 -3.50 -10.10
N PRO A 78 13.60 -3.65 -11.24
CA PRO A 78 13.89 -2.50 -12.11
C PRO A 78 12.60 -1.88 -12.69
N SER A 79 11.58 -2.70 -12.93
CA SER A 79 10.28 -2.28 -13.46
C SER A 79 9.20 -2.33 -12.39
N ARG A 80 8.38 -1.27 -12.29
CA ARG A 80 7.22 -1.24 -11.39
C ARG A 80 6.14 -2.25 -11.80
N LEU A 81 5.99 -2.47 -13.10
CA LEU A 81 5.07 -3.47 -13.62
C LEU A 81 5.47 -4.89 -13.16
N ASP A 82 6.77 -5.19 -13.10
CA ASP A 82 7.24 -6.48 -12.61
C ASP A 82 6.98 -6.63 -11.11
N SER A 83 7.12 -5.54 -10.33
CA SER A 83 6.71 -5.54 -8.92
C SER A 83 5.22 -5.81 -8.76
N CYS A 84 4.35 -5.27 -9.64
CA CYS A 84 2.92 -5.59 -9.63
C CYS A 84 2.69 -7.09 -9.88
N LYS A 85 3.30 -7.64 -10.92
CA LYS A 85 3.16 -9.06 -11.28
C LYS A 85 3.62 -9.98 -10.15
N ILE A 86 4.77 -9.70 -9.54
CA ILE A 86 5.30 -10.48 -8.41
C ILE A 86 4.40 -10.39 -7.19
N ALA A 87 3.87 -9.20 -6.86
CA ALA A 87 2.95 -9.03 -5.75
C ALA A 87 1.67 -9.87 -5.96
N ILE A 88 1.11 -9.83 -7.17
CA ILE A 88 -0.08 -10.60 -7.56
C ILE A 88 0.18 -12.10 -7.52
N GLU A 89 1.31 -12.56 -8.09
CA GLU A 89 1.69 -13.96 -8.06
C GLU A 89 1.77 -14.50 -6.63
N LYS A 90 2.45 -13.77 -5.74
CA LYS A 90 2.54 -14.14 -4.32
C LYS A 90 1.17 -14.16 -3.66
N MET A 91 0.33 -13.15 -3.92
CA MET A 91 -1.04 -13.13 -3.41
C MET A 91 -1.81 -14.37 -3.83
N LYS A 92 -1.82 -14.71 -5.12
CA LYS A 92 -2.54 -15.87 -5.64
C LYS A 92 -1.98 -17.20 -5.13
N ARG A 93 -0.66 -17.29 -4.96
CA ARG A 93 0.00 -18.52 -4.53
C ARG A 93 -0.21 -18.84 -3.04
N PHE A 94 -0.24 -17.81 -2.20
CA PHE A 94 -0.21 -17.99 -0.75
C PHE A 94 -1.52 -17.62 -0.05
N GLN A 95 -2.48 -17.03 -0.77
CA GLN A 95 -3.72 -16.53 -0.19
C GLN A 95 -4.93 -17.10 -0.92
N LYS A 96 -5.94 -17.51 -0.13
CA LYS A 96 -7.28 -17.77 -0.67
C LYS A 96 -8.01 -16.42 -0.73
N ILE A 97 -8.19 -15.90 -1.93
CA ILE A 97 -8.89 -14.63 -2.17
C ILE A 97 -10.29 -14.97 -2.69
N SER A 98 -11.31 -14.40 -2.05
CA SER A 98 -12.69 -14.47 -2.49
C SER A 98 -13.08 -13.22 -3.28
N GLU A 99 -14.15 -13.29 -4.07
CA GLU A 99 -14.69 -12.15 -4.84
C GLU A 99 -15.12 -10.98 -3.95
N ASN A 100 -15.47 -11.25 -2.69
CA ASN A 100 -15.89 -10.24 -1.72
C ASN A 100 -14.71 -9.58 -0.97
N ASP A 101 -13.49 -10.04 -1.19
CA ASP A 101 -12.32 -9.47 -0.52
C ASP A 101 -11.95 -8.12 -1.11
N ILE A 102 -11.76 -7.13 -0.25
CA ILE A 102 -11.26 -5.81 -0.62
C ILE A 102 -9.73 -5.86 -0.55
N ILE A 103 -9.08 -5.89 -1.71
CA ILE A 103 -7.62 -5.87 -1.82
C ILE A 103 -7.15 -4.45 -2.09
N ILE A 104 -6.18 -3.99 -1.33
CA ILE A 104 -5.59 -2.68 -1.42
C ILE A 104 -4.17 -2.78 -1.98
N GLY A 105 -3.84 -1.88 -2.91
CA GLY A 105 -2.51 -1.76 -3.48
C GLY A 105 -1.82 -0.46 -3.03
N ALA A 106 -0.55 -0.55 -2.62
CA ALA A 106 0.29 0.61 -2.36
C ALA A 106 1.57 0.57 -3.19
N SER A 107 1.96 1.73 -3.72
CA SER A 107 3.19 1.91 -4.50
C SER A 107 4.09 2.95 -3.84
N ASP A 108 5.39 2.70 -3.80
CA ASP A 108 6.41 3.60 -3.24
C ASP A 108 6.65 4.86 -4.09
N ALA A 109 6.27 4.83 -5.38
CA ALA A 109 6.31 5.95 -6.30
C ALA A 109 5.10 5.93 -7.27
N PHE A 110 4.94 6.98 -8.07
CA PHE A 110 3.87 7.07 -9.07
C PHE A 110 4.02 5.99 -10.16
N PHE A 111 2.89 5.57 -10.72
CA PHE A 111 2.90 4.74 -11.93
C PHE A 111 3.23 5.60 -13.14
N PRO A 112 4.26 5.23 -13.92
CA PRO A 112 4.62 5.99 -15.13
C PRO A 112 3.62 5.80 -16.26
N PHE A 113 2.88 4.68 -16.26
CA PHE A 113 1.88 4.28 -17.26
C PHE A 113 0.70 3.60 -16.57
N VAL A 114 -0.40 3.44 -17.32
CA VAL A 114 -1.65 2.84 -16.81
C VAL A 114 -1.56 1.32 -16.62
N ASP A 115 -0.62 0.66 -17.28
CA ASP A 115 -0.43 -0.79 -17.31
C ASP A 115 -0.28 -1.43 -15.92
N GLY A 116 0.44 -0.76 -15.02
CA GLY A 116 0.58 -1.22 -13.63
C GLY A 116 -0.75 -1.20 -12.88
N ILE A 117 -1.53 -0.13 -13.02
CA ILE A 117 -2.87 -0.01 -12.42
C ILE A 117 -3.82 -1.03 -13.03
N GLU A 118 -3.83 -1.15 -14.37
CA GLU A 118 -4.64 -2.13 -15.08
C GLU A 118 -4.36 -3.55 -14.57
N THR A 119 -3.09 -3.91 -14.49
CA THR A 119 -2.65 -5.22 -13.99
C THR A 119 -3.15 -5.49 -12.57
N LEU A 120 -3.07 -4.49 -11.67
CA LEU A 120 -3.55 -4.62 -10.30
C LEU A 120 -5.08 -4.82 -10.27
N VAL A 121 -5.84 -3.97 -10.99
CA VAL A 121 -7.31 -3.99 -10.98
C VAL A 121 -7.87 -5.26 -11.59
N GLN A 122 -7.31 -5.75 -12.71
CA GLN A 122 -7.68 -7.03 -13.32
C GLN A 122 -7.46 -8.23 -12.39
N ASN A 123 -6.65 -8.06 -11.33
CA ASN A 123 -6.39 -9.09 -10.32
C ASN A 123 -7.05 -8.78 -8.97
N GLY A 124 -8.13 -7.98 -8.97
CA GLY A 124 -9.01 -7.80 -7.82
C GLY A 124 -8.63 -6.66 -6.87
N VAL A 125 -7.64 -5.83 -7.21
CA VAL A 125 -7.31 -4.66 -6.39
C VAL A 125 -8.39 -3.60 -6.55
N SER A 126 -9.01 -3.20 -5.44
CA SER A 126 -10.17 -2.29 -5.38
C SER A 126 -9.80 -0.83 -5.07
N ALA A 127 -8.67 -0.62 -4.42
CA ALA A 127 -8.17 0.72 -4.13
C ALA A 127 -6.63 0.76 -4.17
N ILE A 128 -6.10 1.88 -4.66
CA ILE A 128 -4.66 2.07 -4.87
C ILE A 128 -4.22 3.39 -4.25
N ILE A 129 -3.07 3.37 -3.57
CA ILE A 129 -2.36 4.57 -3.16
C ILE A 129 -1.00 4.64 -3.83
N GLN A 130 -0.68 5.82 -4.38
CA GLN A 130 0.62 6.14 -4.96
C GLN A 130 1.00 7.60 -4.67
N PRO A 131 2.26 7.98 -4.71
CA PRO A 131 2.68 9.38 -4.76
C PRO A 131 2.17 10.09 -6.02
N SER A 132 1.90 11.38 -5.92
CA SER A 132 1.64 12.27 -7.05
C SER A 132 2.95 12.80 -7.67
N GLY A 133 2.84 13.50 -8.80
CA GLY A 133 3.94 14.25 -9.42
C GLY A 133 4.41 13.69 -10.76
N SER A 134 3.65 12.78 -11.37
CA SER A 134 3.85 12.36 -12.75
C SER A 134 3.19 13.35 -13.71
N ILE A 135 3.82 13.60 -14.85
CA ILE A 135 3.21 14.32 -15.99
C ILE A 135 1.89 13.63 -16.41
N ARG A 136 1.79 12.32 -16.17
CA ARG A 136 0.63 11.48 -16.54
C ARG A 136 -0.41 11.34 -15.42
N ASP A 137 -0.32 12.07 -14.32
CA ASP A 137 -1.28 11.96 -13.21
C ASP A 137 -2.74 12.12 -13.69
N LYS A 138 -3.00 13.03 -14.65
CA LYS A 138 -4.35 13.21 -15.21
C LYS A 138 -4.84 11.98 -16.00
N GLU A 139 -3.95 11.32 -16.73
CA GLU A 139 -4.25 10.09 -17.48
C GLU A 139 -4.56 8.95 -16.52
N ILE A 140 -3.73 8.79 -15.48
CA ILE A 140 -3.87 7.79 -14.42
C ILE A 140 -5.21 7.94 -13.69
N ILE A 141 -5.60 9.18 -13.34
CA ILE A 141 -6.90 9.46 -12.69
C ILE A 141 -8.06 9.05 -13.59
N LYS A 142 -8.03 9.48 -14.87
CA LYS A 142 -9.09 9.14 -15.84
C LYS A 142 -9.21 7.64 -16.03
N PHE A 143 -8.09 6.94 -16.05
CA PHE A 143 -8.06 5.49 -16.21
C PHE A 143 -8.60 4.78 -14.96
N ALA A 144 -8.23 5.21 -13.76
CA ALA A 144 -8.77 4.70 -12.51
C ALA A 144 -10.29 4.90 -12.42
N ASP A 145 -10.80 6.07 -12.84
CA ASP A 145 -12.22 6.36 -12.91
C ASP A 145 -12.98 5.46 -13.91
N LYS A 146 -12.35 5.16 -15.06
CA LYS A 146 -12.90 4.25 -16.07
C LYS A 146 -13.03 2.81 -15.54
N LEU A 147 -12.05 2.38 -14.74
CA LEU A 147 -12.05 1.04 -14.14
C LEU A 147 -12.89 0.95 -12.86
N GLY A 148 -13.39 2.06 -12.34
CA GLY A 148 -14.13 2.08 -11.08
C GLY A 148 -13.28 1.78 -9.85
N VAL A 149 -11.97 2.07 -9.90
CA VAL A 149 -11.05 1.84 -8.79
C VAL A 149 -10.83 3.13 -7.97
N ILE A 150 -10.73 2.98 -6.66
CA ILE A 150 -10.40 4.09 -5.77
C ILE A 150 -8.92 4.42 -5.94
N LEU A 151 -8.60 5.67 -6.26
CA LEU A 151 -7.23 6.16 -6.36
C LEU A 151 -6.97 7.29 -5.37
N VAL A 152 -5.90 7.11 -4.60
CA VAL A 152 -5.44 8.08 -3.60
C VAL A 152 -4.02 8.49 -3.90
N PHE A 153 -3.75 9.78 -3.90
CA PHE A 153 -2.40 10.32 -4.00
C PHE A 153 -1.83 10.64 -2.63
N SER A 154 -0.62 10.18 -2.38
CA SER A 154 0.19 10.65 -1.27
C SER A 154 1.04 11.84 -1.71
N LYS A 155 1.30 12.77 -0.77
CA LYS A 155 2.20 13.92 -1.01
C LYS A 155 3.68 13.54 -0.96
N THR A 156 3.99 12.32 -0.54
CA THR A 156 5.37 11.88 -0.28
C THR A 156 5.69 10.64 -1.09
N ARG A 157 6.85 10.68 -1.74
CA ARG A 157 7.44 9.55 -2.43
C ARG A 157 8.48 8.89 -1.50
N HIS A 158 8.51 7.57 -1.48
CA HIS A 158 9.44 6.79 -0.68
C HIS A 158 10.27 5.90 -1.59
N PHE A 159 11.52 6.28 -1.85
CA PHE A 159 12.48 5.38 -2.48
C PHE A 159 13.41 4.81 -1.42
N LYS A 160 13.47 3.49 -1.36
CA LYS A 160 14.42 2.75 -0.54
C LYS A 160 15.29 1.88 -1.46
N HIS A 161 16.53 2.28 -1.63
CA HIS A 161 17.54 1.56 -2.41
C HIS A 161 18.41 0.70 -1.53
#